data_e3cd319c35372d95e550e90311ccc65d
#
_entry.id   e3cd319c35372d95e550e90311ccc65d
#
_cell.length_a   1.000
_cell.length_b   1.000
_cell.length_c   1.000
_cell.angle_alpha   90.00
_cell.angle_beta   90.00
_cell.angle_gamma   90.00
#
_symmetry.space_group_name_H-M   'P 1'
#
loop_
_entity.id
_entity.type
_entity.pdbx_description
1 polymer ?
#
loop_
_entity_poly.entity_id
_entity_poly.type
_entity_poly.pdbx_seq_one_letter_code
_entity_poly.pdbx_strand_id
1 'polypeptide(L)'
;MKRHSLILLAVACALSLPSFGKGVNPPTMGWSTWNTFALNINEQVIKSQADAMVKTGLAKAGYKYVNIDDGYWDGRGEDGKLRLNTKLFPSGMRALTDYIHSLGLKAGIYSDAGDNTCGSGGVAKWGLGVGFVGHEKEDCELYFDDWNYDFIKVDYCGGNHAKLDEREQYTKISNAIKSCKKKGIVFNVCRWAYPGTWISDVADSWRTTGDIYCAWASVKSIVKENLYIQAYTGGGHYNDPDMLEIGRTLAPDEENTHMAYWCIASSPLLIGCDMTTIPEYSLNLLKNKDLIAMNQDRLGLGAPVVQREGEVYVVAKDMEKIFGKKRAVVVMNLTDEVKTINVDVNALGFTGAVLWYDCLIHADVYYGAGNYAVTIPAHGSKAFFVTGKRIEKTLYQAEEAWLKAYHELGKKRPTPQYLPNETADQGEYVGNLGYVDGMTDNYLEWRNVYSKKGGKYKMTIRYACGDQRSMNVSVNGTPVTTLTPLLSGDYLNKWNTVGVEITLKKGLNTIQLSNPAAPMPNLDCMKLTAAK
;
A
#
# COMPACT_ATOMS: atom_id res chain seq x y z
N MET A 1 33.37 7.03 -64.20
CA MET A 1 33.43 6.54 -62.77
C MET A 1 32.51 7.38 -61.92
N LYS A 2 31.31 6.88 -61.62
CA LYS A 2 30.35 7.57 -60.75
C LYS A 2 30.46 6.93 -59.33
N ARG A 3 30.83 7.73 -58.31
CA ARG A 3 30.84 7.34 -56.90
C ARG A 3 29.43 7.42 -56.36
N HIS A 4 28.91 6.30 -55.91
CA HIS A 4 27.66 6.25 -55.15
C HIS A 4 28.00 6.38 -53.64
N SER A 5 27.58 7.48 -53.04
CA SER A 5 27.62 7.65 -51.59
C SER A 5 26.41 6.94 -50.96
N LEU A 6 26.65 5.89 -50.19
CA LEU A 6 25.66 5.30 -49.31
C LEU A 6 25.49 6.21 -48.08
N ILE A 7 24.31 6.77 -47.93
CA ILE A 7 23.88 7.43 -46.68
C ILE A 7 23.29 6.35 -45.79
N LEU A 8 24.00 5.98 -44.70
CA LEU A 8 23.45 5.18 -43.63
C LEU A 8 22.48 6.05 -42.80
N LEU A 9 21.20 5.79 -42.94
CA LEU A 9 20.18 6.32 -42.01
C LEU A 9 20.24 5.50 -40.73
N ALA A 10 20.82 6.05 -39.67
CA ALA A 10 20.70 5.50 -38.34
C ALA A 10 19.26 5.77 -37.81
N VAL A 11 18.42 4.75 -37.86
CA VAL A 11 17.11 4.80 -37.19
C VAL A 11 17.36 4.66 -35.68
N ALA A 12 17.37 5.78 -35.00
CA ALA A 12 17.30 5.80 -33.54
C ALA A 12 15.91 5.30 -33.11
N CYS A 13 15.80 4.02 -32.74
CA CYS A 13 14.66 3.53 -32.00
C CYS A 13 14.64 4.23 -30.65
N ALA A 14 13.94 5.36 -30.57
CA ALA A 14 13.48 5.91 -29.31
C ALA A 14 12.50 4.89 -28.73
N LEU A 15 12.94 4.12 -27.73
CA LEU A 15 12.06 3.37 -26.84
C LEU A 15 11.19 4.41 -26.13
N SER A 16 10.05 4.72 -26.73
CA SER A 16 9.00 5.46 -26.06
C SER A 16 8.54 4.61 -24.86
N LEU A 17 8.88 5.05 -23.67
CA LEU A 17 8.20 4.61 -22.47
C LEU A 17 6.69 4.75 -22.75
N PRO A 18 5.87 3.73 -22.43
CA PRO A 18 4.44 3.83 -22.67
C PRO A 18 3.93 5.08 -21.97
N SER A 19 3.35 5.99 -22.74
CA SER A 19 2.58 7.11 -22.25
C SER A 19 1.44 6.51 -21.45
N PHE A 20 1.52 6.63 -20.12
CA PHE A 20 0.40 6.32 -19.24
C PHE A 20 -0.75 7.25 -19.66
N GLY A 21 -1.75 6.73 -20.39
CA GLY A 21 -3.03 7.42 -20.53
C GLY A 21 -3.51 7.73 -19.11
N LYS A 22 -4.19 8.89 -18.87
CA LYS A 22 -4.57 9.44 -17.56
C LYS A 22 -4.89 8.33 -16.53
N GLY A 23 -3.86 7.73 -15.97
CA GLY A 23 -3.88 6.74 -14.91
C GLY A 23 -3.74 7.42 -13.56
N VAL A 24 -3.89 6.68 -12.50
CA VAL A 24 -3.58 7.15 -11.15
C VAL A 24 -2.08 7.40 -11.01
N ASN A 25 -1.67 8.33 -10.13
CA ASN A 25 -0.28 8.47 -9.78
C ASN A 25 0.23 7.14 -9.21
N PRO A 26 1.37 6.62 -9.66
CA PRO A 26 1.93 5.39 -9.12
C PRO A 26 2.48 5.61 -7.69
N PRO A 27 2.72 4.52 -6.93
CA PRO A 27 3.40 4.61 -5.63
C PRO A 27 4.77 5.28 -5.74
N THR A 28 5.18 6.01 -4.70
CA THR A 28 6.48 6.68 -4.65
C THR A 28 7.62 5.68 -4.68
N MET A 29 8.64 5.93 -5.51
CA MET A 29 9.90 5.19 -5.53
C MET A 29 11.06 6.12 -5.22
N GLY A 30 11.88 5.79 -4.22
CA GLY A 30 12.98 6.65 -3.79
C GLY A 30 13.86 6.03 -2.72
N TRP A 31 14.53 6.89 -1.98
CA TRP A 31 15.38 6.59 -0.86
C TRP A 31 15.11 7.58 0.27
N SER A 32 15.29 7.15 1.53
CA SER A 32 15.14 8.02 2.69
C SER A 32 16.26 7.78 3.71
N THR A 33 16.65 8.84 4.45
CA THR A 33 17.82 8.80 5.32
C THR A 33 17.67 7.94 6.57
N TRP A 34 16.43 7.78 7.10
CA TRP A 34 16.24 7.42 8.51
C TRP A 34 16.88 6.08 8.92
N ASN A 35 16.61 4.99 8.20
CA ASN A 35 16.97 3.65 8.67
C ASN A 35 18.48 3.39 8.73
N THR A 36 19.28 4.12 7.96
CA THR A 36 20.74 4.01 8.00
C THR A 36 21.41 5.15 8.77
N PHE A 37 20.93 6.37 8.61
CA PHE A 37 21.65 7.54 9.10
C PHE A 37 21.00 8.17 10.34
N ALA A 38 19.71 7.91 10.62
CA ALA A 38 18.96 8.55 11.70
C ALA A 38 19.18 10.08 11.69
N LEU A 39 19.57 10.67 12.81
CA LEU A 39 19.90 12.10 12.92
C LEU A 39 21.30 12.47 12.41
N ASN A 40 22.13 11.48 12.02
CA ASN A 40 23.52 11.71 11.55
C ASN A 40 23.54 12.04 10.06
N ILE A 41 22.86 13.09 9.68
CA ILE A 41 22.73 13.55 8.29
C ILE A 41 23.43 14.89 8.09
N ASN A 42 23.89 15.12 6.87
CA ASN A 42 24.42 16.40 6.42
C ASN A 42 24.32 16.51 4.89
N GLU A 43 24.61 17.68 4.37
CA GLU A 43 24.56 17.96 2.93
C GLU A 43 25.37 16.96 2.10
N GLN A 44 26.56 16.56 2.57
CA GLN A 44 27.44 15.64 1.85
C GLN A 44 26.85 14.21 1.79
N VAL A 45 26.27 13.72 2.87
CA VAL A 45 25.55 12.43 2.90
C VAL A 45 24.44 12.45 1.85
N ILE A 46 23.59 13.49 1.83
CA ILE A 46 22.48 13.56 0.87
C ILE A 46 22.97 13.57 -0.58
N LYS A 47 23.99 14.40 -0.88
CA LYS A 47 24.60 14.46 -2.22
C LYS A 47 25.19 13.11 -2.65
N SER A 48 25.91 12.42 -1.75
CA SER A 48 26.51 11.12 -2.06
C SER A 48 25.45 10.05 -2.36
N GLN A 49 24.31 10.08 -1.68
CA GLN A 49 23.21 9.14 -1.93
C GLN A 49 22.48 9.48 -3.25
N ALA A 50 22.28 10.77 -3.54
CA ALA A 50 21.71 11.19 -4.82
C ALA A 50 22.60 10.75 -6.01
N ASP A 51 23.91 10.93 -5.89
CA ASP A 51 24.90 10.47 -6.88
C ASP A 51 24.89 8.95 -7.04
N ALA A 52 24.84 8.22 -5.90
CA ALA A 52 24.77 6.76 -5.90
C ALA A 52 23.50 6.24 -6.58
N MET A 53 22.35 6.88 -6.36
CA MET A 53 21.09 6.52 -7.03
C MET A 53 21.23 6.59 -8.57
N VAL A 54 21.92 7.61 -9.09
CA VAL A 54 22.19 7.72 -10.52
C VAL A 54 23.24 6.71 -10.98
N LYS A 55 24.37 6.63 -10.27
CA LYS A 55 25.54 5.80 -10.64
C LYS A 55 25.20 4.30 -10.64
N THR A 56 24.41 3.82 -9.68
CA THR A 56 24.00 2.41 -9.58
C THR A 56 22.91 2.02 -10.59
N GLY A 57 22.29 3.01 -11.25
CA GLY A 57 21.20 2.81 -12.21
C GLY A 57 19.82 2.71 -11.55
N LEU A 58 19.68 2.92 -10.23
CA LEU A 58 18.39 2.96 -9.54
C LEU A 58 17.49 4.07 -10.09
N ALA A 59 18.05 5.25 -10.39
CA ALA A 59 17.32 6.35 -11.04
C ALA A 59 16.71 5.93 -12.38
N LYS A 60 17.44 5.14 -13.18
CA LYS A 60 16.98 4.59 -14.46
C LYS A 60 15.90 3.51 -14.26
N ALA A 61 15.98 2.75 -13.18
CA ALA A 61 14.98 1.74 -12.83
C ALA A 61 13.65 2.34 -12.33
N GLY A 62 13.60 3.64 -11.98
CA GLY A 62 12.38 4.35 -11.59
C GLY A 62 12.44 5.04 -10.22
N TYR A 63 13.47 4.82 -9.41
CA TYR A 63 13.64 5.51 -8.14
C TYR A 63 13.97 6.98 -8.40
N LYS A 64 13.14 7.89 -7.88
CA LYS A 64 13.22 9.32 -8.21
C LYS A 64 13.40 10.21 -6.99
N TYR A 65 12.90 9.80 -5.84
CA TYR A 65 12.88 10.67 -4.66
C TYR A 65 14.11 10.44 -3.78
N VAL A 66 14.76 11.52 -3.37
CA VAL A 66 15.81 11.54 -2.35
C VAL A 66 15.23 12.31 -1.15
N ASN A 67 14.84 11.56 -0.13
CA ASN A 67 14.11 12.10 1.01
C ASN A 67 15.04 12.30 2.21
N ILE A 68 15.08 13.54 2.70
CA ILE A 68 15.71 13.90 3.97
C ILE A 68 14.66 13.65 5.06
N ASP A 69 14.97 12.77 6.00
CA ASP A 69 14.17 12.55 7.20
C ASP A 69 14.59 13.53 8.32
N ASP A 70 14.35 13.25 9.57
CA ASP A 70 14.56 14.11 10.72
C ASP A 70 16.04 14.52 10.93
N GLY A 71 16.29 15.69 11.59
CA GLY A 71 17.62 16.11 12.02
C GLY A 71 18.27 17.28 11.27
N TYR A 72 17.58 17.94 10.32
CA TYR A 72 18.12 19.08 9.55
C TYR A 72 17.93 20.45 10.23
N TRP A 73 17.12 20.54 11.24
CA TRP A 73 16.68 21.75 11.94
C TRP A 73 17.67 22.21 13.03
N ASP A 74 17.56 23.50 13.42
CA ASP A 74 18.27 24.15 14.55
C ASP A 74 17.29 25.00 15.39
N GLY A 75 16.11 24.44 15.67
CA GLY A 75 15.05 25.11 16.41
C GLY A 75 14.21 26.08 15.59
N ARG A 76 13.47 26.93 16.29
CA ARG A 76 12.64 27.99 15.72
C ARG A 76 13.05 29.35 16.35
N GLY A 77 13.18 30.37 15.51
CA GLY A 77 13.57 31.69 15.97
C GLY A 77 12.43 32.45 16.69
N GLU A 78 12.77 33.56 17.33
CA GLU A 78 11.80 34.47 17.98
C GLU A 78 10.76 35.04 16.98
N ASP A 79 11.11 35.08 15.68
CA ASP A 79 10.23 35.48 14.59
C ASP A 79 9.26 34.33 14.15
N GLY A 80 9.24 33.23 14.86
CA GLY A 80 8.42 32.06 14.58
C GLY A 80 8.91 31.19 13.41
N LYS A 81 10.00 31.51 12.73
CA LYS A 81 10.51 30.78 11.56
C LYS A 81 11.40 29.61 11.96
N LEU A 82 11.20 28.49 11.27
CA LEU A 82 12.08 27.34 11.39
C LEU A 82 13.52 27.71 10.99
N ARG A 83 14.48 27.25 11.78
CA ARG A 83 15.92 27.47 11.55
C ARG A 83 16.56 26.19 11.00
N LEU A 84 17.29 26.35 9.90
CA LEU A 84 18.13 25.32 9.33
C LEU A 84 19.44 25.21 10.11
N ASN A 85 19.90 23.96 10.34
CA ASN A 85 21.23 23.72 10.86
C ASN A 85 22.29 23.96 9.76
N THR A 86 22.80 25.21 9.74
CA THR A 86 23.77 25.63 8.71
C THR A 86 25.16 24.99 8.84
N LYS A 87 25.46 24.34 9.97
CA LYS A 87 26.69 23.54 10.12
C LYS A 87 26.58 22.24 9.36
N LEU A 88 25.39 21.63 9.33
CA LEU A 88 25.11 20.39 8.61
C LEU A 88 24.77 20.65 7.13
N PHE A 89 24.13 21.77 6.83
CA PHE A 89 23.67 22.15 5.49
C PHE A 89 24.16 23.57 5.12
N PRO A 90 25.49 23.75 4.91
CA PRO A 90 26.10 25.06 4.73
C PRO A 90 25.65 25.79 3.46
N SER A 91 25.29 25.08 2.39
CA SER A 91 24.79 25.68 1.14
C SER A 91 23.31 26.06 1.20
N GLY A 92 22.59 25.60 2.24
CA GLY A 92 21.15 25.79 2.39
C GLY A 92 20.32 24.77 1.59
N MET A 93 19.05 24.60 2.01
CA MET A 93 18.17 23.57 1.44
C MET A 93 17.82 23.83 -0.02
N ARG A 94 17.69 25.09 -0.44
CA ARG A 94 17.41 25.41 -1.84
C ARG A 94 18.54 24.95 -2.78
N ALA A 95 19.78 25.20 -2.41
CA ALA A 95 20.92 24.74 -3.21
C ALA A 95 21.02 23.21 -3.26
N LEU A 96 20.65 22.53 -2.16
CA LEU A 96 20.61 21.07 -2.11
C LEU A 96 19.50 20.49 -2.99
N THR A 97 18.29 21.05 -2.96
CA THR A 97 17.20 20.59 -3.86
C THR A 97 17.51 20.88 -5.31
N ASP A 98 18.10 22.04 -5.63
CA ASP A 98 18.54 22.37 -7.01
C ASP A 98 19.60 21.36 -7.50
N TYR A 99 20.52 20.93 -6.61
CA TYR A 99 21.48 19.86 -6.92
C TYR A 99 20.77 18.53 -7.23
N ILE A 100 19.86 18.08 -6.38
CA ILE A 100 19.09 16.85 -6.57
C ILE A 100 18.30 16.92 -7.90
N HIS A 101 17.65 18.05 -8.18
CA HIS A 101 16.90 18.26 -9.43
C HIS A 101 17.81 18.25 -10.65
N SER A 102 19.05 18.77 -10.55
CA SER A 102 20.01 18.74 -11.66
C SER A 102 20.40 17.33 -12.10
N LEU A 103 20.25 16.33 -11.20
CA LEU A 103 20.45 14.91 -11.48
C LEU A 103 19.19 14.23 -12.09
N GLY A 104 18.11 14.99 -12.33
CA GLY A 104 16.83 14.47 -12.81
C GLY A 104 16.03 13.71 -11.74
N LEU A 105 16.36 13.94 -10.47
CA LEU A 105 15.71 13.37 -9.30
C LEU A 105 14.71 14.37 -8.68
N LYS A 106 14.00 13.95 -7.65
CA LYS A 106 13.09 14.76 -6.84
C LYS A 106 13.55 14.76 -5.40
N ALA A 107 13.28 15.85 -4.69
CA ALA A 107 13.70 16.04 -3.30
C ALA A 107 12.50 15.90 -2.35
N GLY A 108 12.68 15.16 -1.26
CA GLY A 108 11.70 15.06 -0.18
C GLY A 108 12.23 15.57 1.14
N ILE A 109 11.32 16.01 2.01
CA ILE A 109 11.59 16.55 3.34
C ILE A 109 10.73 15.82 4.38
N TYR A 110 10.98 16.07 5.64
CA TYR A 110 10.29 15.51 6.79
C TYR A 110 9.83 16.59 7.75
N SER A 111 8.73 16.36 8.46
CA SER A 111 8.30 17.13 9.63
C SER A 111 7.42 16.29 10.54
N ASP A 112 6.84 16.92 11.57
CA ASP A 112 5.86 16.31 12.47
C ASP A 112 4.60 17.19 12.55
N ALA A 113 3.46 16.56 12.73
CA ALA A 113 2.18 17.25 12.82
C ALA A 113 2.02 18.12 14.07
N GLY A 114 2.80 17.84 15.13
CA GLY A 114 2.74 18.54 16.41
C GLY A 114 3.69 19.69 16.55
N ASP A 115 4.15 19.90 17.79
CA ASP A 115 5.05 20.99 18.19
C ASP A 115 6.53 20.66 17.94
N ASN A 116 6.90 19.39 17.91
CA ASN A 116 8.26 18.91 17.74
C ASN A 116 8.29 17.63 16.90
N THR A 117 9.43 17.33 16.26
CA THR A 117 9.68 16.09 15.58
C THR A 117 10.03 14.96 16.56
N CYS A 118 10.02 13.71 16.11
CA CYS A 118 10.42 12.56 16.92
C CYS A 118 11.86 12.72 17.43
N GLY A 119 12.80 13.11 16.57
CA GLY A 119 14.19 13.33 16.93
C GLY A 119 14.38 14.53 17.84
N SER A 120 13.73 15.66 17.58
CA SER A 120 13.82 16.85 18.43
C SER A 120 13.22 16.61 19.82
N GLY A 121 12.15 15.85 19.91
CA GLY A 121 11.58 15.42 21.19
C GLY A 121 12.58 14.62 22.02
N GLY A 122 13.31 13.70 21.39
CA GLY A 122 14.34 12.89 22.03
C GLY A 122 15.56 13.68 22.50
N VAL A 123 16.10 14.59 21.67
CA VAL A 123 17.36 15.31 21.96
C VAL A 123 17.16 16.60 22.78
N ALA A 124 16.04 17.27 22.67
CA ALA A 124 15.79 18.58 23.28
C ALA A 124 14.55 18.62 24.20
N LYS A 125 14.05 17.48 24.64
CA LYS A 125 12.92 17.34 25.57
C LYS A 125 11.71 18.22 25.15
N TRP A 126 11.34 18.14 23.86
CA TRP A 126 10.19 18.87 23.29
C TRP A 126 10.31 20.41 23.31
N GLY A 127 11.52 20.96 23.39
CA GLY A 127 11.75 22.39 23.56
C GLY A 127 12.12 23.17 22.30
N LEU A 128 12.22 22.57 21.12
CA LEU A 128 12.71 23.24 19.89
C LEU A 128 11.60 23.83 19.02
N GLY A 129 10.36 23.37 19.12
CA GLY A 129 9.24 23.91 18.36
C GLY A 129 9.36 23.74 16.85
N VAL A 130 9.96 22.63 16.37
CA VAL A 130 10.30 22.41 14.96
C VAL A 130 9.21 21.65 14.17
N GLY A 131 8.08 21.31 14.82
CA GLY A 131 6.93 20.71 14.15
C GLY A 131 5.97 21.75 13.58
N PHE A 132 4.90 21.27 12.95
CA PHE A 132 3.97 22.09 12.16
C PHE A 132 2.95 22.89 12.97
N VAL A 133 2.56 22.42 14.17
CA VAL A 133 1.41 23.00 14.87
C VAL A 133 1.54 24.50 15.10
N GLY A 134 0.58 25.27 14.56
CA GLY A 134 0.57 26.72 14.59
C GLY A 134 1.44 27.40 13.51
N HIS A 135 2.13 26.63 12.65
CA HIS A 135 3.02 27.11 11.60
C HIS A 135 2.78 26.41 10.26
N GLU A 136 1.65 25.72 10.09
CA GLU A 136 1.39 24.82 8.95
C GLU A 136 1.57 25.53 7.61
N LYS A 137 1.10 26.76 7.50
CA LYS A 137 1.17 27.54 6.25
C LYS A 137 2.58 28.03 5.97
N GLU A 138 3.20 28.66 6.93
CA GLU A 138 4.53 29.26 6.81
C GLU A 138 5.60 28.21 6.53
N ASP A 139 5.55 27.07 7.22
CA ASP A 139 6.50 25.99 7.02
C ASP A 139 6.27 25.27 5.68
N CYS A 140 5.02 25.11 5.23
CA CYS A 140 4.73 24.60 3.90
C CYS A 140 5.25 25.54 2.79
N GLU A 141 5.07 26.86 2.91
CA GLU A 141 5.64 27.85 1.98
C GLU A 141 7.17 27.75 1.97
N LEU A 142 7.82 27.62 3.14
CA LEU A 142 9.26 27.43 3.26
C LEU A 142 9.74 26.16 2.56
N TYR A 143 9.10 25.01 2.83
CA TYR A 143 9.52 23.73 2.24
C TYR A 143 9.30 23.68 0.73
N PHE A 144 8.16 24.15 0.25
CA PHE A 144 7.75 23.90 -1.13
C PHE A 144 8.00 25.08 -2.05
N ASP A 145 7.75 26.30 -1.62
CA ASP A 145 7.92 27.49 -2.45
C ASP A 145 9.35 28.04 -2.39
N ASP A 146 9.97 28.04 -1.20
CA ASP A 146 11.32 28.58 -1.01
C ASP A 146 12.40 27.51 -1.23
N TRP A 147 12.29 26.36 -0.56
CA TRP A 147 13.27 25.27 -0.67
C TRP A 147 13.01 24.30 -1.84
N ASN A 148 11.83 24.32 -2.46
CA ASN A 148 11.47 23.60 -3.66
C ASN A 148 11.41 22.06 -3.53
N TYR A 149 11.01 21.53 -2.38
CA TYR A 149 10.79 20.09 -2.18
C TYR A 149 9.55 19.58 -2.92
N ASP A 150 9.52 18.27 -3.29
CA ASP A 150 8.49 17.58 -4.07
C ASP A 150 7.68 16.57 -3.26
N PHE A 151 8.13 16.23 -2.07
CA PHE A 151 7.58 15.21 -1.20
C PHE A 151 7.74 15.63 0.26
N ILE A 152 6.80 15.22 1.10
CA ILE A 152 6.94 15.34 2.54
C ILE A 152 6.40 14.12 3.27
N LYS A 153 7.16 13.60 4.25
CA LYS A 153 6.71 12.69 5.30
C LYS A 153 6.40 13.50 6.55
N VAL A 154 5.24 13.27 7.16
CA VAL A 154 4.85 13.95 8.40
C VAL A 154 4.49 12.92 9.46
N ASP A 155 5.29 12.93 10.54
CA ASP A 155 5.12 12.08 11.72
C ASP A 155 4.09 12.66 12.70
N TYR A 156 3.92 12.00 13.85
CA TYR A 156 2.93 12.38 14.88
C TYR A 156 3.47 12.31 16.31
N CYS A 157 4.78 12.33 16.52
CA CYS A 157 5.39 12.33 17.87
C CYS A 157 4.97 13.55 18.66
N GLY A 158 5.17 14.74 18.08
CA GLY A 158 4.74 16.01 18.63
C GLY A 158 3.22 16.14 18.69
N GLY A 159 2.49 15.55 17.70
CA GLY A 159 1.04 15.48 17.72
C GLY A 159 0.50 14.74 18.94
N ASN A 160 1.11 13.59 19.28
CA ASN A 160 0.81 12.86 20.51
C ASN A 160 1.17 13.66 21.77
N HIS A 161 2.35 14.30 21.80
CA HIS A 161 2.80 15.13 22.91
C HIS A 161 1.83 16.29 23.17
N ALA A 162 1.42 16.98 22.11
CA ALA A 162 0.48 18.10 22.16
C ALA A 162 -1.00 17.67 22.27
N LYS A 163 -1.29 16.36 22.26
CA LYS A 163 -2.65 15.76 22.34
C LYS A 163 -3.62 16.32 21.30
N LEU A 164 -3.16 16.46 20.06
CA LEU A 164 -3.96 16.98 18.95
C LEU A 164 -5.00 15.94 18.47
N ASP A 165 -6.05 16.42 17.81
CA ASP A 165 -6.89 15.56 16.96
C ASP A 165 -6.14 15.25 15.66
N GLU A 166 -5.90 13.98 15.40
CA GLU A 166 -5.07 13.52 14.31
C GLU A 166 -5.65 13.89 12.94
N ARG A 167 -6.95 13.63 12.73
CA ARG A 167 -7.62 13.94 11.47
C ARG A 167 -7.66 15.44 11.21
N GLU A 168 -7.98 16.23 12.22
CA GLU A 168 -8.02 17.69 12.10
C GLU A 168 -6.64 18.23 11.72
N GLN A 169 -5.59 17.80 12.42
CA GLN A 169 -4.24 18.31 12.22
C GLN A 169 -3.67 17.95 10.85
N TYR A 170 -3.76 16.68 10.43
CA TYR A 170 -3.31 16.29 9.09
C TYR A 170 -4.15 16.96 7.98
N THR A 171 -5.43 17.23 8.22
CA THR A 171 -6.26 17.99 7.28
C THR A 171 -5.78 19.45 7.15
N LYS A 172 -5.39 20.10 8.26
CA LYS A 172 -4.79 21.45 8.22
C LYS A 172 -3.50 21.46 7.40
N ILE A 173 -2.62 20.50 7.62
CA ILE A 173 -1.36 20.36 6.87
C ILE A 173 -1.64 20.13 5.39
N SER A 174 -2.55 19.20 5.04
CA SER A 174 -2.95 18.96 3.65
C SER A 174 -3.47 20.22 2.95
N ASN A 175 -4.27 21.03 3.66
CA ASN A 175 -4.77 22.29 3.12
C ASN A 175 -3.65 23.31 2.93
N ALA A 176 -2.69 23.37 3.84
CA ALA A 176 -1.50 24.24 3.72
C ALA A 176 -0.66 23.83 2.50
N ILE A 177 -0.38 22.52 2.31
CA ILE A 177 0.31 21.98 1.13
C ILE A 177 -0.42 22.39 -0.17
N LYS A 178 -1.75 22.20 -0.22
CA LYS A 178 -2.58 22.56 -1.38
C LYS A 178 -2.57 24.05 -1.70
N SER A 179 -2.33 24.93 -0.69
CA SER A 179 -2.27 26.39 -0.83
C SER A 179 -0.95 26.90 -1.43
N CYS A 180 0.15 26.13 -1.36
CA CYS A 180 1.45 26.52 -1.91
C CYS A 180 1.40 26.78 -3.42
N LYS A 181 2.31 27.62 -3.93
CA LYS A 181 2.46 27.90 -5.37
C LYS A 181 2.89 26.64 -6.11
N LYS A 182 3.86 25.90 -5.55
CA LYS A 182 4.30 24.61 -6.07
C LYS A 182 3.15 23.59 -6.02
N LYS A 183 3.01 22.81 -7.09
CA LYS A 183 1.96 21.77 -7.23
C LYS A 183 2.59 20.38 -7.44
N GLY A 184 1.79 19.34 -7.23
CA GLY A 184 2.25 17.95 -7.40
C GLY A 184 3.16 17.46 -6.27
N ILE A 185 3.05 18.07 -5.10
CA ILE A 185 3.73 17.64 -3.88
C ILE A 185 3.09 16.34 -3.41
N VAL A 186 3.89 15.33 -3.13
CA VAL A 186 3.44 14.06 -2.56
C VAL A 186 3.44 14.15 -1.04
N PHE A 187 2.30 13.83 -0.43
CA PHE A 187 2.13 13.86 1.02
C PHE A 187 2.02 12.44 1.59
N ASN A 188 2.98 12.06 2.45
CA ASN A 188 2.99 10.80 3.19
C ASN A 188 2.73 11.07 4.68
N VAL A 189 1.72 10.40 5.24
CA VAL A 189 1.37 10.47 6.66
C VAL A 189 1.97 9.31 7.41
N CYS A 190 2.70 9.58 8.49
CA CYS A 190 3.31 8.55 9.33
C CYS A 190 2.82 8.68 10.78
N ARG A 191 1.98 7.74 11.21
CA ARG A 191 1.49 7.68 12.59
C ARG A 191 1.52 6.26 13.18
N TRP A 192 2.31 5.36 12.56
CA TRP A 192 2.62 3.98 13.01
C TRP A 192 1.43 3.04 13.11
N ALA A 193 0.32 3.36 12.47
CA ALA A 193 -0.84 2.49 12.29
C ALA A 193 -1.68 3.02 11.12
N TYR A 194 -2.62 2.21 10.60
CA TYR A 194 -3.59 2.68 9.62
C TYR A 194 -4.45 3.81 10.24
N PRO A 195 -4.48 5.02 9.64
CA PRO A 195 -5.10 6.18 10.30
C PRO A 195 -6.63 6.18 10.31
N GLY A 196 -7.27 5.42 9.44
CA GLY A 196 -8.71 5.42 9.24
C GLY A 196 -9.10 5.75 7.79
N THR A 197 -10.37 5.53 7.46
CA THR A 197 -10.86 5.66 6.06
C THR A 197 -10.86 7.10 5.52
N TRP A 198 -10.67 8.10 6.37
CA TRP A 198 -10.58 9.52 6.02
C TRP A 198 -9.25 9.88 5.34
N ILE A 199 -8.22 9.06 5.50
CA ILE A 199 -6.84 9.43 5.12
C ILE A 199 -6.66 9.62 3.61
N SER A 200 -7.42 8.90 2.78
CA SER A 200 -7.38 9.06 1.32
C SER A 200 -7.86 10.42 0.80
N ASP A 201 -8.59 11.19 1.62
CA ASP A 201 -8.99 12.57 1.29
C ASP A 201 -7.87 13.58 1.61
N VAL A 202 -6.87 13.15 2.38
CA VAL A 202 -5.85 13.99 3.00
C VAL A 202 -4.47 13.78 2.39
N ALA A 203 -4.04 12.53 2.20
CA ALA A 203 -2.68 12.16 1.82
C ALA A 203 -2.63 11.21 0.62
N ASP A 204 -1.47 11.14 -0.05
CA ASP A 204 -1.21 10.23 -1.18
C ASP A 204 -0.80 8.84 -0.70
N SER A 205 -0.14 8.74 0.47
CA SER A 205 0.22 7.49 1.12
C SER A 205 0.27 7.65 2.65
N TRP A 206 0.17 6.54 3.37
CA TRP A 206 0.16 6.55 4.83
C TRP A 206 0.74 5.27 5.41
N ARG A 207 1.53 5.39 6.46
CA ARG A 207 2.04 4.28 7.25
C ARG A 207 0.89 3.48 7.85
N THR A 208 1.07 2.17 7.85
CA THR A 208 0.04 1.21 8.30
C THR A 208 0.42 0.48 9.58
N THR A 209 1.70 0.48 9.93
CA THR A 209 2.29 -0.27 11.06
C THR A 209 3.30 0.56 11.82
N GLY A 210 3.78 0.05 12.96
CA GLY A 210 4.98 0.51 13.64
C GLY A 210 6.21 0.51 12.72
N ASP A 211 7.32 1.08 13.19
CA ASP A 211 8.53 1.23 12.38
C ASP A 211 9.19 -0.11 12.08
N ILE A 212 9.61 -0.26 10.83
CA ILE A 212 10.39 -1.41 10.39
C ILE A 212 11.82 -1.33 10.93
N TYR A 213 12.37 -2.48 11.27
CA TYR A 213 13.78 -2.64 11.55
C TYR A 213 14.35 -3.83 10.77
N CYS A 214 15.67 -3.84 10.54
CA CYS A 214 16.32 -4.80 9.67
C CYS A 214 16.43 -6.19 10.31
N ALA A 215 15.30 -6.89 10.39
CA ALA A 215 15.18 -8.29 10.81
C ALA A 215 13.94 -8.94 10.21
N TRP A 216 14.01 -10.24 9.94
CA TRP A 216 12.88 -11.01 9.40
C TRP A 216 11.60 -10.88 10.24
N ALA A 217 11.72 -10.94 11.57
CA ALA A 217 10.56 -10.80 12.46
C ALA A 217 9.78 -9.51 12.23
N SER A 218 10.46 -8.39 11.93
CA SER A 218 9.83 -7.12 11.60
C SER A 218 9.13 -7.18 10.25
N VAL A 219 9.80 -7.65 9.20
CA VAL A 219 9.22 -7.83 7.87
C VAL A 219 7.99 -8.74 7.91
N LYS A 220 8.10 -9.91 8.58
CA LYS A 220 7.00 -10.86 8.75
C LYS A 220 5.79 -10.23 9.45
N SER A 221 6.00 -9.50 10.55
CA SER A 221 4.91 -8.83 11.29
C SER A 221 4.19 -7.82 10.41
N ILE A 222 4.95 -6.96 9.73
CA ILE A 222 4.42 -5.92 8.85
C ILE A 222 3.65 -6.53 7.68
N VAL A 223 4.16 -7.59 7.05
CA VAL A 223 3.43 -8.31 6.00
C VAL A 223 2.08 -8.80 6.54
N LYS A 224 2.06 -9.47 7.69
CA LYS A 224 0.82 -10.02 8.29
C LYS A 224 -0.21 -8.93 8.59
N GLU A 225 0.21 -7.80 9.13
CA GLU A 225 -0.68 -6.65 9.42
C GLU A 225 -1.26 -6.03 8.14
N ASN A 226 -0.53 -6.06 7.03
CA ASN A 226 -0.95 -5.46 5.77
C ASN A 226 -1.76 -6.39 4.85
N LEU A 227 -1.75 -7.72 5.06
CA LEU A 227 -2.44 -8.68 4.18
C LEU A 227 -3.92 -8.37 3.99
N TYR A 228 -4.62 -7.92 5.03
CA TYR A 228 -6.07 -7.73 5.04
C TYR A 228 -6.53 -6.28 4.88
N ILE A 229 -5.61 -5.32 4.73
CA ILE A 229 -5.96 -3.91 4.51
C ILE A 229 -5.74 -3.46 3.05
N GLN A 230 -5.63 -4.41 2.12
CA GLN A 230 -5.36 -4.12 0.71
C GLN A 230 -6.54 -3.42 0.00
N ALA A 231 -7.74 -3.51 0.54
CA ALA A 231 -8.92 -2.79 0.05
C ALA A 231 -8.80 -1.25 0.15
N TYR A 232 -7.86 -0.74 0.95
CA TYR A 232 -7.62 0.71 1.13
C TYR A 232 -6.54 1.27 0.20
N THR A 233 -5.84 0.42 -0.55
CA THR A 233 -4.94 0.82 -1.62
C THR A 233 -5.72 0.95 -2.93
N GLY A 234 -5.62 2.08 -3.61
CA GLY A 234 -6.27 2.31 -4.90
C GLY A 234 -6.53 3.77 -5.21
N GLY A 235 -6.89 4.07 -6.46
CA GLY A 235 -7.23 5.42 -6.88
C GLY A 235 -6.09 6.45 -6.83
N GLY A 236 -4.84 6.00 -6.71
CA GLY A 236 -3.66 6.85 -6.55
C GLY A 236 -3.27 7.09 -5.09
N HIS A 237 -3.86 6.35 -4.16
CA HIS A 237 -3.60 6.40 -2.73
C HIS A 237 -3.11 5.04 -2.24
N TYR A 238 -2.09 5.01 -1.37
CA TYR A 238 -1.32 3.80 -1.09
C TYR A 238 -1.07 3.58 0.40
N ASN A 239 -1.29 2.33 0.83
CA ASN A 239 -0.76 1.84 2.09
C ASN A 239 0.76 1.81 2.03
N ASP A 240 1.41 2.31 3.06
CA ASP A 240 2.86 2.37 3.23
C ASP A 240 3.27 1.46 4.40
N PRO A 241 3.78 0.25 4.13
CA PRO A 241 4.24 -0.67 5.16
C PRO A 241 5.67 -0.35 5.64
N ASP A 242 6.16 0.87 5.38
CA ASP A 242 7.49 1.40 5.70
C ASP A 242 8.57 1.13 4.65
N MET A 243 9.78 1.58 4.95
CA MET A 243 10.95 1.57 4.07
C MET A 243 11.43 0.15 3.73
N LEU A 244 12.24 0.05 2.67
CA LEU A 244 12.87 -1.21 2.27
C LEU A 244 14.19 -1.42 3.05
N GLU A 245 14.27 -2.52 3.80
CA GLU A 245 15.48 -2.98 4.51
C GLU A 245 16.43 -3.79 3.60
N ILE A 246 16.23 -3.75 2.29
CA ILE A 246 17.02 -4.44 1.26
C ILE A 246 18.39 -3.77 1.15
N GLY A 247 19.44 -4.59 1.08
CA GLY A 247 20.83 -4.13 1.04
C GLY A 247 21.44 -3.86 2.41
N ARG A 248 20.81 -4.39 3.48
CA ARG A 248 21.32 -4.31 4.85
C ARG A 248 21.71 -5.70 5.36
N THR A 249 20.97 -6.29 6.31
CA THR A 249 21.35 -7.55 6.98
C THR A 249 20.34 -8.69 6.81
N LEU A 250 19.28 -8.50 6.03
CA LEU A 250 18.33 -9.57 5.69
C LEU A 250 19.00 -10.63 4.81
N ALA A 251 18.58 -11.89 4.97
CA ALA A 251 19.01 -12.96 4.08
C ALA A 251 18.37 -12.79 2.67
N PRO A 252 18.97 -13.36 1.60
CA PRO A 252 18.46 -13.21 0.25
C PRO A 252 16.98 -13.59 0.05
N ASP A 253 16.51 -14.68 0.68
CA ASP A 253 15.10 -15.09 0.59
C ASP A 253 14.18 -14.12 1.35
N GLU A 254 14.65 -13.54 2.44
CA GLU A 254 13.92 -12.50 3.19
C GLU A 254 13.84 -11.20 2.40
N GLU A 255 14.93 -10.77 1.73
CA GLU A 255 14.92 -9.62 0.82
C GLU A 255 13.95 -9.85 -0.35
N ASN A 256 13.93 -11.07 -0.94
CA ASN A 256 12.99 -11.42 -2.01
C ASN A 256 11.54 -11.27 -1.54
N THR A 257 11.21 -11.77 -0.36
CA THR A 257 9.86 -11.70 0.19
C THR A 257 9.47 -10.25 0.50
N HIS A 258 10.39 -9.49 1.09
CA HIS A 258 10.21 -8.08 1.36
C HIS A 258 9.90 -7.29 0.07
N MET A 259 10.75 -7.42 -0.95
CA MET A 259 10.53 -6.73 -2.24
C MET A 259 9.26 -7.20 -2.94
N ALA A 260 9.01 -8.51 -3.01
CA ALA A 260 7.84 -9.06 -3.70
C ALA A 260 6.53 -8.59 -3.06
N TYR A 261 6.46 -8.56 -1.71
CA TYR A 261 5.25 -8.11 -1.03
C TYR A 261 5.01 -6.61 -1.22
N TRP A 262 6.01 -5.74 -1.02
CA TRP A 262 5.86 -4.30 -1.26
C TRP A 262 5.44 -4.01 -2.71
N CYS A 263 5.96 -4.78 -3.66
CA CYS A 263 5.58 -4.63 -5.06
C CYS A 263 4.15 -5.08 -5.36
N ILE A 264 3.73 -6.23 -4.86
CA ILE A 264 2.36 -6.73 -5.12
C ILE A 264 1.31 -5.89 -4.39
N ALA A 265 1.63 -5.35 -3.23
CA ALA A 265 0.76 -4.46 -2.46
C ALA A 265 0.63 -3.04 -3.06
N SER A 266 1.38 -2.70 -4.11
CA SER A 266 1.48 -1.34 -4.67
C SER A 266 1.88 -0.30 -3.61
N SER A 267 2.83 -0.65 -2.74
CA SER A 267 3.30 0.22 -1.67
C SER A 267 4.42 1.15 -2.15
N PRO A 268 4.66 2.30 -1.49
CA PRO A 268 5.88 3.06 -1.71
C PRO A 268 7.13 2.19 -1.60
N LEU A 269 8.11 2.39 -2.48
CA LEU A 269 9.40 1.71 -2.47
C LEU A 269 10.47 2.71 -2.07
N LEU A 270 10.68 2.90 -0.77
CA LEU A 270 11.66 3.82 -0.21
C LEU A 270 12.85 3.04 0.36
N ILE A 271 13.99 3.08 -0.34
CA ILE A 271 15.22 2.36 0.03
C ILE A 271 15.77 2.93 1.34
N GLY A 272 16.13 2.06 2.29
CA GLY A 272 16.65 2.44 3.61
C GLY A 272 18.14 2.20 3.80
N CYS A 273 18.86 1.58 2.86
CA CYS A 273 20.29 1.30 2.98
C CYS A 273 21.17 2.46 2.51
N ASP A 274 22.47 2.38 2.82
CA ASP A 274 23.50 3.22 2.17
C ASP A 274 23.74 2.70 0.74
N MET A 275 23.25 3.45 -0.25
CA MET A 275 23.37 3.08 -1.66
C MET A 275 24.80 3.14 -2.20
N THR A 276 25.74 3.78 -1.49
CA THR A 276 27.16 3.83 -1.89
C THR A 276 27.88 2.49 -1.69
N THR A 277 27.34 1.64 -0.82
CA THR A 277 27.93 0.34 -0.43
C THR A 277 26.98 -0.85 -0.62
N ILE A 278 25.87 -0.64 -1.34
CA ILE A 278 24.82 -1.66 -1.51
C ILE A 278 25.39 -2.94 -2.16
N PRO A 279 25.10 -4.15 -1.62
CA PRO A 279 25.49 -5.41 -2.24
C PRO A 279 24.89 -5.59 -3.64
N GLU A 280 25.64 -6.24 -4.53
CA GLU A 280 25.20 -6.44 -5.94
C GLU A 280 23.88 -7.22 -6.04
N TYR A 281 23.69 -8.25 -5.22
CA TYR A 281 22.44 -9.01 -5.17
C TYR A 281 21.24 -8.10 -4.86
N SER A 282 21.31 -7.34 -3.78
CA SER A 282 20.26 -6.42 -3.33
C SER A 282 20.00 -5.31 -4.36
N LEU A 283 21.08 -4.78 -4.97
CA LEU A 283 20.98 -3.79 -6.03
C LEU A 283 20.24 -4.35 -7.27
N ASN A 284 20.53 -5.60 -7.66
CA ASN A 284 19.85 -6.25 -8.77
C ASN A 284 18.38 -6.56 -8.45
N LEU A 285 18.06 -6.94 -7.21
CA LEU A 285 16.69 -7.13 -6.75
C LEU A 285 15.91 -5.81 -6.79
N LEU A 286 16.45 -4.71 -6.27
CA LEU A 286 15.83 -3.38 -6.34
C LEU A 286 15.61 -2.87 -7.77
N LYS A 287 16.42 -3.31 -8.74
CA LYS A 287 16.27 -2.99 -10.17
C LYS A 287 15.45 -4.01 -10.95
N ASN A 288 14.87 -5.02 -10.30
CA ASN A 288 14.08 -6.04 -10.99
C ASN A 288 12.88 -5.40 -11.69
N LYS A 289 12.94 -5.38 -13.03
CA LYS A 289 11.96 -4.69 -13.88
C LYS A 289 10.54 -5.24 -13.75
N ASP A 290 10.39 -6.54 -13.48
CA ASP A 290 9.08 -7.20 -13.41
C ASP A 290 8.41 -6.94 -12.05
N LEU A 291 9.18 -6.92 -10.96
CA LEU A 291 8.68 -6.50 -9.65
C LEU A 291 8.31 -5.01 -9.66
N ILE A 292 9.14 -4.16 -10.26
CA ILE A 292 8.82 -2.73 -10.44
C ILE A 292 7.57 -2.56 -11.30
N ALA A 293 7.41 -3.29 -12.41
CA ALA A 293 6.21 -3.24 -13.24
C ALA A 293 4.95 -3.70 -12.46
N MET A 294 5.10 -4.65 -11.54
CA MET A 294 4.03 -5.08 -10.64
C MET A 294 3.62 -3.96 -9.66
N ASN A 295 4.60 -3.24 -9.09
CA ASN A 295 4.37 -2.12 -8.19
C ASN A 295 3.76 -0.91 -8.89
N GLN A 296 4.31 -0.56 -10.05
CA GLN A 296 3.98 0.65 -10.82
C GLN A 296 2.83 0.46 -11.81
N ASP A 297 2.07 -0.64 -11.68
CA ASP A 297 0.93 -0.88 -12.57
C ASP A 297 -0.11 0.24 -12.47
N ARG A 298 -0.60 0.67 -13.63
CA ARG A 298 -1.50 1.83 -13.76
C ARG A 298 -2.85 1.70 -13.04
N LEU A 299 -3.25 0.49 -12.62
CA LEU A 299 -4.45 0.29 -11.83
C LEU A 299 -4.25 0.67 -10.36
N GLY A 300 -3.00 0.65 -9.86
CA GLY A 300 -2.64 0.98 -8.49
C GLY A 300 -3.37 0.15 -7.45
N LEU A 301 -3.69 -1.11 -7.75
CA LEU A 301 -4.46 -1.98 -6.87
C LEU A 301 -3.60 -2.63 -5.80
N GLY A 302 -4.14 -2.78 -4.58
CA GLY A 302 -3.65 -3.73 -3.60
C GLY A 302 -4.00 -5.18 -4.01
N ALA A 303 -3.31 -6.15 -3.42
CA ALA A 303 -3.48 -7.57 -3.74
C ALA A 303 -4.06 -8.34 -2.53
N PRO A 304 -5.35 -8.70 -2.54
CA PRO A 304 -5.94 -9.51 -1.49
C PRO A 304 -5.35 -10.93 -1.47
N VAL A 305 -5.46 -11.57 -0.31
CA VAL A 305 -5.21 -13.00 -0.14
C VAL A 305 -6.27 -13.77 -0.93
N VAL A 306 -5.83 -14.67 -1.80
CA VAL A 306 -6.74 -15.51 -2.62
C VAL A 306 -6.68 -16.99 -2.24
N GLN A 307 -5.62 -17.41 -1.55
CA GLN A 307 -5.46 -18.74 -0.95
C GLN A 307 -4.49 -18.68 0.22
N ARG A 308 -4.75 -19.49 1.26
CA ARG A 308 -3.90 -19.58 2.45
C ARG A 308 -3.79 -21.04 2.91
N GLU A 309 -2.59 -21.45 3.31
CA GLU A 309 -2.33 -22.72 3.99
C GLU A 309 -1.40 -22.44 5.20
N GLY A 310 -1.96 -22.31 6.39
CA GLY A 310 -1.24 -21.87 7.58
C GLY A 310 -0.65 -20.46 7.41
N GLU A 311 0.69 -20.34 7.44
CA GLU A 311 1.41 -19.08 7.16
C GLU A 311 2.03 -19.06 5.74
N VAL A 312 1.49 -19.83 4.81
CA VAL A 312 1.76 -19.71 3.37
C VAL A 312 0.61 -18.98 2.71
N TYR A 313 0.90 -17.87 2.06
CA TYR A 313 -0.10 -16.97 1.47
C TYR A 313 0.07 -16.84 -0.03
N VAL A 314 -1.04 -16.87 -0.75
CA VAL A 314 -1.11 -16.52 -2.17
C VAL A 314 -1.89 -15.22 -2.28
N VAL A 315 -1.26 -14.16 -2.75
CA VAL A 315 -1.90 -12.86 -3.01
C VAL A 315 -1.91 -12.58 -4.50
N ALA A 316 -2.97 -11.94 -5.00
CA ALA A 316 -3.09 -11.70 -6.43
C ALA A 316 -3.88 -10.43 -6.76
N LYS A 317 -3.43 -9.69 -7.78
CA LYS A 317 -4.15 -8.51 -8.32
C LYS A 317 -4.20 -8.52 -9.84
N ASP A 318 -5.19 -7.83 -10.39
CA ASP A 318 -5.26 -7.58 -11.83
C ASP A 318 -4.15 -6.60 -12.25
N MET A 319 -3.63 -6.79 -13.46
CA MET A 319 -2.61 -5.94 -14.08
C MET A 319 -3.17 -5.30 -15.35
N GLU A 320 -2.76 -4.05 -15.61
CA GLU A 320 -3.04 -3.30 -16.84
C GLU A 320 -4.54 -3.00 -17.07
N LYS A 321 -5.42 -3.95 -16.77
CA LYS A 321 -6.87 -3.85 -16.94
C LYS A 321 -7.59 -4.76 -15.95
N ILE A 322 -8.59 -4.23 -15.25
CA ILE A 322 -9.47 -5.03 -14.39
C ILE A 322 -10.15 -6.11 -15.24
N PHE A 323 -10.12 -7.36 -14.75
CA PHE A 323 -10.56 -8.54 -15.46
C PHE A 323 -9.81 -8.76 -16.79
N GLY A 324 -8.59 -8.26 -16.91
CA GLY A 324 -7.66 -8.53 -18.01
C GLY A 324 -7.19 -9.99 -18.02
N LYS A 325 -6.46 -10.37 -19.06
CA LYS A 325 -5.91 -11.73 -19.17
C LYS A 325 -4.73 -12.01 -18.24
N LYS A 326 -4.11 -10.95 -17.67
CA LYS A 326 -2.88 -11.01 -16.86
C LYS A 326 -3.18 -10.62 -15.42
N ARG A 327 -2.63 -11.38 -14.48
CA ARG A 327 -2.59 -11.05 -13.05
C ARG A 327 -1.15 -11.14 -12.54
N ALA A 328 -0.83 -10.29 -11.57
CA ALA A 328 0.31 -10.51 -10.69
C ALA A 328 -0.10 -11.43 -9.56
N VAL A 329 0.79 -12.35 -9.19
CA VAL A 329 0.62 -13.34 -8.13
C VAL A 329 1.92 -13.43 -7.35
N VAL A 330 1.84 -13.34 -6.02
CA VAL A 330 2.97 -13.62 -5.13
C VAL A 330 2.58 -14.73 -4.18
N VAL A 331 3.45 -15.74 -4.06
CA VAL A 331 3.33 -16.85 -3.11
C VAL A 331 4.42 -16.65 -2.07
N MET A 332 4.03 -16.49 -0.80
CA MET A 332 4.93 -16.21 0.31
C MET A 332 4.87 -17.31 1.34
N ASN A 333 6.02 -17.75 1.81
CA ASN A 333 6.17 -18.68 2.92
C ASN A 333 6.77 -17.95 4.12
N LEU A 334 5.95 -17.65 5.11
CA LEU A 334 6.37 -16.93 6.32
C LEU A 334 6.82 -17.89 7.45
N THR A 335 6.98 -19.19 7.15
CA THR A 335 7.43 -20.22 8.12
C THR A 335 8.94 -20.44 8.04
N ASP A 336 9.49 -21.10 9.06
CA ASP A 336 10.92 -21.44 9.15
C ASP A 336 11.29 -22.73 8.37
N GLU A 337 10.37 -23.28 7.58
CA GLU A 337 10.55 -24.52 6.82
C GLU A 337 10.24 -24.30 5.33
N VAL A 338 10.85 -25.12 4.47
CA VAL A 338 10.44 -25.18 3.05
C VAL A 338 9.00 -25.69 2.94
N LYS A 339 8.16 -25.01 2.18
CA LYS A 339 6.75 -25.39 1.96
C LYS A 339 6.46 -25.53 0.47
N THR A 340 5.52 -26.40 0.16
CA THR A 340 4.95 -26.53 -1.18
C THR A 340 3.43 -26.35 -1.08
N ILE A 341 2.89 -25.42 -1.88
CA ILE A 341 1.46 -25.16 -1.98
C ILE A 341 0.98 -25.46 -3.40
N ASN A 342 -0.19 -26.09 -3.51
CA ASN A 342 -0.86 -26.26 -4.81
C ASN A 342 -1.75 -25.04 -5.07
N VAL A 343 -1.26 -24.08 -5.85
CA VAL A 343 -1.99 -22.85 -6.13
C VAL A 343 -3.20 -23.15 -7.01
N ASP A 344 -4.40 -22.82 -6.51
CA ASP A 344 -5.66 -23.02 -7.23
C ASP A 344 -5.84 -21.95 -8.32
N VAL A 345 -5.80 -22.40 -9.56
CA VAL A 345 -5.99 -21.55 -10.74
C VAL A 345 -7.38 -20.89 -10.76
N ASN A 346 -8.42 -21.57 -10.19
CA ASN A 346 -9.76 -20.98 -10.09
C ASN A 346 -9.81 -19.88 -9.03
N ALA A 347 -9.11 -20.02 -7.89
CA ALA A 347 -8.98 -18.97 -6.89
C ALA A 347 -8.27 -17.74 -7.47
N LEU A 348 -7.31 -17.95 -8.39
CA LEU A 348 -6.71 -16.86 -9.17
C LEU A 348 -7.67 -16.27 -10.22
N GLY A 349 -8.88 -16.78 -10.40
CA GLY A 349 -9.87 -16.31 -11.38
C GLY A 349 -9.56 -16.72 -12.83
N PHE A 350 -8.91 -17.88 -13.04
CA PHE A 350 -8.63 -18.44 -14.37
C PHE A 350 -9.25 -19.82 -14.56
N THR A 351 -9.36 -20.24 -15.83
CA THR A 351 -9.78 -21.59 -16.21
C THR A 351 -9.00 -22.06 -17.43
N GLY A 352 -8.84 -23.39 -17.55
CA GLY A 352 -8.07 -24.03 -18.62
C GLY A 352 -6.57 -23.81 -18.45
N ALA A 353 -5.83 -23.82 -19.54
CA ALA A 353 -4.39 -23.64 -19.49
C ALA A 353 -4.01 -22.18 -19.17
N VAL A 354 -3.04 -22.01 -18.29
CA VAL A 354 -2.44 -20.74 -17.88
C VAL A 354 -0.93 -20.79 -18.06
N LEU A 355 -0.37 -19.64 -18.41
CA LEU A 355 1.08 -19.42 -18.48
C LEU A 355 1.54 -18.74 -17.19
N TRP A 356 2.58 -19.28 -16.57
CA TRP A 356 3.25 -18.74 -15.39
C TRP A 356 4.65 -18.26 -15.77
N TYR A 357 4.85 -16.98 -15.64
CA TYR A 357 6.15 -16.31 -15.84
C TYR A 357 6.71 -15.90 -14.48
N ASP A 358 7.88 -16.43 -14.10
CA ASP A 358 8.55 -16.10 -12.83
C ASP A 358 9.31 -14.77 -12.97
N CYS A 359 8.90 -13.78 -12.18
CA CYS A 359 9.44 -12.42 -12.20
C CYS A 359 10.85 -12.32 -11.59
N LEU A 360 11.27 -13.28 -10.75
CA LEU A 360 12.60 -13.25 -10.13
C LEU A 360 13.69 -13.78 -11.06
N ILE A 361 13.36 -14.76 -11.89
CA ILE A 361 14.30 -15.36 -12.85
C ILE A 361 14.04 -14.97 -14.30
N HIS A 362 13.00 -14.15 -14.55
CA HIS A 362 12.62 -13.62 -15.87
C HIS A 362 12.34 -14.71 -16.92
N ALA A 363 11.64 -15.77 -16.55
CA ALA A 363 11.37 -16.92 -17.41
C ALA A 363 9.98 -17.49 -17.28
N ASP A 364 9.45 -18.07 -18.37
CA ASP A 364 8.28 -18.94 -18.33
C ASP A 364 8.64 -20.25 -17.61
N VAL A 365 7.91 -20.58 -16.54
CA VAL A 365 8.20 -21.75 -15.69
C VAL A 365 7.15 -22.82 -15.79
N TYR A 366 5.93 -22.50 -16.23
CA TYR A 366 4.87 -23.48 -16.38
C TYR A 366 3.80 -23.01 -17.38
N TYR A 367 3.34 -23.94 -18.20
CA TYR A 367 2.14 -23.78 -19.03
C TYR A 367 1.29 -25.04 -18.94
N GLY A 368 0.07 -24.93 -18.45
CA GLY A 368 -0.82 -26.08 -18.29
C GLY A 368 -2.16 -25.73 -17.68
N ALA A 369 -3.05 -26.72 -17.64
CA ALA A 369 -4.34 -26.63 -16.95
C ALA A 369 -4.24 -27.28 -15.56
N GLY A 370 -5.07 -26.81 -14.63
CA GLY A 370 -5.11 -27.29 -13.25
C GLY A 370 -4.21 -26.48 -12.32
N ASN A 371 -4.09 -26.96 -11.08
CA ASN A 371 -3.32 -26.32 -10.04
C ASN A 371 -1.82 -26.43 -10.32
N TYR A 372 -1.06 -25.43 -9.88
CA TYR A 372 0.38 -25.40 -10.02
C TYR A 372 1.05 -25.53 -8.65
N ALA A 373 1.88 -26.57 -8.48
CA ALA A 373 2.63 -26.79 -7.26
C ALA A 373 3.83 -25.85 -7.21
N VAL A 374 3.88 -24.95 -6.21
CA VAL A 374 4.94 -23.99 -5.99
C VAL A 374 5.67 -24.35 -4.72
N THR A 375 6.98 -24.62 -4.83
CA THR A 375 7.86 -24.85 -3.67
C THR A 375 8.58 -23.56 -3.32
N ILE A 376 8.51 -23.14 -2.05
CA ILE A 376 9.01 -21.87 -1.54
C ILE A 376 9.96 -22.15 -0.36
N PRO A 377 11.19 -21.61 -0.35
CA PRO A 377 12.09 -21.75 0.80
C PRO A 377 11.49 -21.12 2.07
N ALA A 378 12.06 -21.43 3.22
CA ALA A 378 11.77 -20.74 4.48
C ALA A 378 11.97 -19.22 4.30
N HIS A 379 11.06 -18.41 4.82
CA HIS A 379 11.05 -16.94 4.68
C HIS A 379 10.98 -16.42 3.23
N GLY A 380 10.89 -17.31 2.25
CA GLY A 380 11.01 -16.98 0.84
C GLY A 380 9.69 -16.67 0.15
N SER A 381 9.80 -16.25 -1.10
CA SER A 381 8.65 -15.99 -1.98
C SER A 381 8.94 -16.36 -3.44
N LYS A 382 7.86 -16.49 -4.20
CA LYS A 382 7.86 -16.54 -5.66
C LYS A 382 6.89 -15.49 -6.19
N ALA A 383 7.30 -14.75 -7.20
CA ALA A 383 6.50 -13.72 -7.82
C ALA A 383 6.26 -14.04 -9.30
N PHE A 384 5.00 -13.99 -9.73
CA PHE A 384 4.61 -14.42 -11.06
C PHE A 384 3.73 -13.39 -11.79
N PHE A 385 3.87 -13.35 -13.11
CA PHE A 385 2.78 -12.92 -13.98
C PHE A 385 2.08 -14.17 -14.51
N VAL A 386 0.77 -14.27 -14.22
CA VAL A 386 -0.07 -15.38 -14.66
C VAL A 386 -1.02 -14.90 -15.76
N THR A 387 -1.03 -15.58 -16.89
CA THR A 387 -1.84 -15.19 -18.06
C THR A 387 -2.72 -16.36 -18.50
N GLY A 388 -4.02 -16.09 -18.71
CA GLY A 388 -4.97 -17.14 -19.10
C GLY A 388 -6.36 -16.63 -19.39
N LYS A 389 -7.30 -17.57 -19.53
CA LYS A 389 -8.72 -17.29 -19.72
C LYS A 389 -9.38 -17.00 -18.39
N ARG A 390 -9.88 -15.77 -18.21
CA ARG A 390 -10.53 -15.32 -16.97
C ARG A 390 -11.94 -15.90 -16.82
N ILE A 391 -12.26 -16.24 -15.57
CA ILE A 391 -13.61 -16.54 -15.09
C ILE A 391 -14.08 -15.50 -14.09
N GLU A 392 -15.40 -15.35 -13.92
CA GLU A 392 -15.95 -14.53 -12.85
C GLU A 392 -15.61 -15.16 -11.50
N LYS A 393 -15.19 -14.31 -10.55
CA LYS A 393 -14.98 -14.74 -9.18
C LYS A 393 -16.33 -15.08 -8.56
N THR A 394 -16.41 -16.25 -7.92
CA THR A 394 -17.65 -16.74 -7.30
C THR A 394 -17.63 -16.69 -5.79
N LEU A 395 -16.46 -16.67 -5.16
CA LEU A 395 -16.27 -16.58 -3.72
C LEU A 395 -15.54 -15.28 -3.39
N TYR A 396 -16.11 -14.49 -2.49
CA TYR A 396 -15.58 -13.22 -2.01
C TYR A 396 -15.48 -13.30 -0.50
N GLN A 397 -14.26 -13.22 0.04
CA GLN A 397 -14.02 -13.19 1.47
C GLN A 397 -14.45 -11.85 2.06
N ALA A 398 -14.92 -11.84 3.32
CA ALA A 398 -15.31 -10.60 3.97
C ALA A 398 -14.07 -9.71 4.26
N GLU A 399 -12.94 -10.32 4.54
CA GLU A 399 -11.66 -9.64 4.77
C GLU A 399 -11.02 -9.03 3.51
N GLU A 400 -11.56 -9.31 2.32
CA GLU A 400 -11.19 -8.59 1.09
C GLU A 400 -12.01 -7.30 0.89
N ALA A 401 -13.10 -7.15 1.64
CA ALA A 401 -14.01 -6.04 1.48
C ALA A 401 -13.49 -4.77 2.14
N TRP A 402 -13.92 -3.63 1.64
CA TRP A 402 -13.70 -2.34 2.27
C TRP A 402 -14.68 -2.14 3.43
N LEU A 403 -14.18 -1.71 4.58
CA LEU A 403 -14.99 -1.44 5.76
C LEU A 403 -15.05 0.07 5.99
N LYS A 404 -16.23 0.67 5.98
CA LYS A 404 -16.44 2.04 6.42
C LYS A 404 -16.13 2.12 7.92
N ALA A 405 -15.40 3.16 8.33
CA ALA A 405 -14.97 3.40 9.71
C ALA A 405 -14.01 2.31 10.28
N TYR A 406 -13.32 1.55 9.39
CA TYR A 406 -12.25 0.67 9.82
C TYR A 406 -11.16 1.47 10.56
N HIS A 407 -10.81 0.99 11.77
CA HIS A 407 -9.70 1.53 12.56
C HIS A 407 -9.73 3.05 12.76
N GLU A 408 -10.91 3.67 12.92
CA GLU A 408 -10.99 5.09 13.25
C GLU A 408 -10.41 5.35 14.65
N LEU A 409 -9.26 6.01 14.68
CA LEU A 409 -8.54 6.36 15.89
C LEU A 409 -9.30 7.39 16.75
N GLY A 410 -8.99 7.39 18.05
CA GLY A 410 -9.60 8.28 19.02
C GLY A 410 -11.01 7.91 19.44
N LYS A 411 -11.65 6.93 18.82
CA LYS A 411 -12.95 6.39 19.29
C LYS A 411 -12.71 5.31 20.32
N LYS A 412 -13.30 5.46 21.50
CA LYS A 412 -13.27 4.46 22.59
C LYS A 412 -14.12 3.20 22.32
N ARG A 413 -14.51 2.96 21.07
CA ARG A 413 -15.54 1.98 20.68
C ARG A 413 -15.00 0.99 19.66
N PRO A 414 -15.47 -0.25 19.66
CA PRO A 414 -15.08 -1.21 18.64
C PRO A 414 -15.52 -0.70 17.26
N THR A 415 -14.56 -0.55 16.38
CA THR A 415 -14.77 -0.27 14.94
C THR A 415 -14.86 -1.59 14.18
N PRO A 416 -15.41 -1.62 12.94
CA PRO A 416 -15.31 -2.79 12.07
C PRO A 416 -13.87 -3.27 11.96
N GLN A 417 -13.66 -4.58 12.04
CA GLN A 417 -12.33 -5.19 12.06
C GLN A 417 -12.31 -6.51 11.29
N TYR A 418 -11.14 -6.82 10.72
CA TYR A 418 -10.78 -8.16 10.27
C TYR A 418 -10.22 -8.91 11.47
N LEU A 419 -10.75 -10.08 11.75
CA LEU A 419 -10.50 -10.82 12.99
C LEU A 419 -10.17 -12.29 12.68
N PRO A 420 -9.14 -12.87 13.31
CA PRO A 420 -8.79 -14.27 13.09
C PRO A 420 -9.83 -15.21 13.71
N ASN A 421 -10.16 -16.28 12.99
CA ASN A 421 -10.98 -17.37 13.47
C ASN A 421 -10.75 -18.64 12.65
N GLU A 422 -10.22 -19.69 13.24
CA GLU A 422 -9.91 -20.96 12.58
C GLU A 422 -11.14 -21.68 11.96
N THR A 423 -12.36 -21.35 12.40
CA THR A 423 -13.60 -21.92 11.85
C THR A 423 -14.17 -21.12 10.67
N ALA A 424 -13.64 -19.93 10.41
CA ALA A 424 -13.97 -19.13 9.24
C ALA A 424 -13.25 -19.68 7.98
N ASP A 425 -13.79 -19.38 6.80
CA ASP A 425 -13.12 -19.68 5.56
C ASP A 425 -11.83 -18.86 5.46
N GLN A 426 -10.72 -19.48 5.10
CA GLN A 426 -9.38 -18.91 5.11
C GLN A 426 -8.89 -18.34 6.47
N GLY A 427 -9.62 -18.60 7.57
CA GLY A 427 -9.18 -18.31 8.94
C GLY A 427 -9.38 -16.87 9.40
N GLU A 428 -10.18 -16.06 8.67
CA GLU A 428 -10.48 -14.67 9.02
C GLU A 428 -11.99 -14.37 8.83
N TYR A 429 -12.49 -13.37 9.53
CA TYR A 429 -13.87 -12.86 9.39
C TYR A 429 -13.94 -11.37 9.67
N VAL A 430 -15.06 -10.74 9.35
CA VAL A 430 -15.34 -9.33 9.69
C VAL A 430 -16.36 -9.25 10.81
N GLY A 431 -15.98 -8.55 11.88
CA GLY A 431 -16.84 -8.27 13.04
C GLY A 431 -17.09 -6.79 13.28
N ASN A 432 -17.89 -6.50 14.33
CA ASN A 432 -18.21 -5.14 14.80
C ASN A 432 -18.92 -4.27 13.75
N LEU A 433 -19.74 -4.87 12.90
CA LEU A 433 -20.52 -4.17 11.87
C LEU A 433 -21.91 -3.75 12.38
N GLY A 434 -22.47 -2.70 11.75
CA GLY A 434 -23.77 -2.15 12.05
C GLY A 434 -23.75 -1.17 13.21
N TYR A 435 -24.90 -0.97 13.88
CA TYR A 435 -24.96 -0.10 15.05
C TYR A 435 -24.27 -0.78 16.23
N VAL A 436 -23.10 -0.31 16.58
CA VAL A 436 -22.35 -0.78 17.75
C VAL A 436 -21.97 0.44 18.60
N ASP A 437 -22.43 0.47 19.85
CA ASP A 437 -22.12 1.52 20.84
C ASP A 437 -22.28 2.97 20.33
N GLY A 438 -23.32 3.23 19.53
CA GLY A 438 -23.63 4.55 18.98
C GLY A 438 -22.89 4.89 17.66
N MET A 439 -22.11 3.98 17.10
CA MET A 439 -21.60 4.09 15.76
C MET A 439 -22.67 3.59 14.79
N THR A 440 -23.13 4.46 13.88
CA THR A 440 -24.18 4.13 12.89
C THR A 440 -23.66 4.11 11.46
N ASP A 441 -22.56 4.81 11.19
CA ASP A 441 -22.00 5.00 9.83
C ASP A 441 -20.85 4.00 9.60
N ASN A 442 -21.17 2.71 9.65
CA ASN A 442 -20.24 1.67 9.24
C ASN A 442 -20.95 0.61 8.38
N TYR A 443 -20.20 0.01 7.47
CA TYR A 443 -20.68 -1.04 6.58
C TYR A 443 -19.49 -1.79 5.95
N LEU A 444 -19.79 -2.98 5.43
CA LEU A 444 -18.90 -3.73 4.58
C LEU A 444 -19.29 -3.57 3.12
N GLU A 445 -18.31 -3.33 2.23
CA GLU A 445 -18.55 -3.18 0.79
C GLU A 445 -17.52 -3.97 -0.03
N TRP A 446 -17.97 -4.96 -0.77
CA TRP A 446 -17.16 -5.54 -1.84
C TRP A 446 -17.17 -4.60 -3.04
N ARG A 447 -16.04 -4.03 -3.34
CA ARG A 447 -15.76 -3.23 -4.53
C ARG A 447 -15.23 -4.14 -5.64
N ASN A 448 -15.36 -3.73 -6.89
CA ASN A 448 -14.84 -4.48 -8.03
C ASN A 448 -15.46 -5.89 -8.23
N VAL A 449 -16.72 -6.09 -7.85
CA VAL A 449 -17.47 -7.32 -8.16
C VAL A 449 -17.78 -7.32 -9.66
N TYR A 450 -17.06 -8.16 -10.42
CA TYR A 450 -17.17 -8.17 -11.88
C TYR A 450 -18.21 -9.17 -12.37
N SER A 451 -19.13 -8.69 -13.22
CA SER A 451 -20.04 -9.53 -13.99
C SER A 451 -19.81 -9.35 -15.50
N LYS A 452 -19.54 -10.44 -16.21
CA LYS A 452 -19.25 -10.42 -17.65
C LYS A 452 -20.48 -10.04 -18.49
N LYS A 453 -21.66 -10.47 -18.05
CA LYS A 453 -22.91 -10.31 -18.80
C LYS A 453 -23.92 -9.39 -18.14
N GLY A 454 -23.86 -9.24 -16.82
CA GLY A 454 -24.95 -8.70 -16.01
C GLY A 454 -26.09 -9.71 -15.83
N GLY A 455 -27.17 -9.32 -15.18
CA GLY A 455 -28.35 -10.15 -14.95
C GLY A 455 -28.53 -10.57 -13.50
N LYS A 456 -29.36 -11.60 -13.28
CA LYS A 456 -29.70 -12.11 -11.96
C LYS A 456 -28.64 -13.05 -11.43
N TYR A 457 -28.33 -12.92 -10.14
CA TYR A 457 -27.40 -13.75 -9.40
C TYR A 457 -28.02 -14.19 -8.08
N LYS A 458 -27.78 -15.45 -7.71
CA LYS A 458 -27.99 -15.91 -6.33
C LYS A 458 -26.77 -15.55 -5.51
N MET A 459 -26.94 -14.70 -4.52
CA MET A 459 -25.94 -14.38 -3.52
C MET A 459 -26.21 -15.21 -2.26
N THR A 460 -25.20 -15.90 -1.74
CA THR A 460 -25.26 -16.63 -0.48
C THR A 460 -24.19 -16.08 0.45
N ILE A 461 -24.60 -15.58 1.61
CA ILE A 461 -23.71 -14.98 2.61
C ILE A 461 -23.54 -15.96 3.76
N ARG A 462 -22.30 -16.24 4.18
CA ARG A 462 -21.96 -17.03 5.36
C ARG A 462 -21.73 -16.09 6.55
N TYR A 463 -22.42 -16.34 7.67
CA TYR A 463 -22.45 -15.45 8.81
C TYR A 463 -22.55 -16.21 10.15
N ALA A 464 -22.17 -15.53 11.25
CA ALA A 464 -22.34 -16.03 12.62
C ALA A 464 -22.95 -14.95 13.52
N CYS A 465 -23.93 -15.33 14.35
CA CYS A 465 -24.49 -14.48 15.41
C CYS A 465 -25.19 -15.34 16.48
N GLY A 466 -24.99 -15.00 17.76
CA GLY A 466 -25.58 -15.70 18.90
C GLY A 466 -26.98 -15.24 19.23
N ASP A 467 -27.39 -14.06 18.80
CA ASP A 467 -28.72 -13.46 18.93
C ASP A 467 -29.34 -13.17 17.55
N GLN A 468 -30.64 -12.83 17.55
CA GLN A 468 -31.31 -12.46 16.31
C GLN A 468 -30.79 -11.12 15.78
N ARG A 469 -30.30 -11.13 14.54
CA ARG A 469 -29.77 -9.95 13.85
C ARG A 469 -30.41 -9.77 12.48
N SER A 470 -30.07 -8.66 11.85
CA SER A 470 -30.49 -8.33 10.48
C SER A 470 -29.37 -7.60 9.74
N MET A 471 -29.44 -7.61 8.40
CA MET A 471 -28.54 -6.81 7.56
C MET A 471 -29.27 -6.37 6.29
N ASN A 472 -29.02 -5.13 5.88
CA ASN A 472 -29.49 -4.55 4.62
C ASN A 472 -28.51 -4.89 3.51
N VAL A 473 -29.03 -5.23 2.36
CA VAL A 473 -28.28 -5.50 1.13
C VAL A 473 -28.51 -4.37 0.15
N SER A 474 -27.44 -3.78 -0.36
CA SER A 474 -27.48 -2.81 -1.45
C SER A 474 -26.53 -3.21 -2.58
N VAL A 475 -26.92 -2.93 -3.82
CA VAL A 475 -26.11 -3.18 -5.02
C VAL A 475 -25.98 -1.89 -5.80
N ASN A 476 -24.74 -1.46 -6.09
CA ASN A 476 -24.46 -0.20 -6.78
C ASN A 476 -25.15 1.01 -6.12
N GLY A 477 -25.20 1.04 -4.79
CA GLY A 477 -25.85 2.07 -4.00
C GLY A 477 -27.40 1.98 -3.93
N THR A 478 -28.01 1.01 -4.61
CA THR A 478 -29.47 0.82 -4.60
C THR A 478 -29.85 -0.27 -3.58
N PRO A 479 -30.73 0.01 -2.59
CA PRO A 479 -31.23 -0.99 -1.67
C PRO A 479 -31.95 -2.13 -2.40
N VAL A 480 -31.69 -3.37 -1.99
CA VAL A 480 -32.31 -4.58 -2.55
C VAL A 480 -33.28 -5.19 -1.55
N THR A 481 -32.85 -5.47 -0.31
CA THR A 481 -33.67 -6.11 0.72
C THR A 481 -33.01 -5.98 2.08
N THR A 482 -33.79 -6.29 3.13
CA THR A 482 -33.28 -6.56 4.48
C THR A 482 -33.41 -8.06 4.78
N LEU A 483 -32.30 -8.69 5.12
CA LEU A 483 -32.26 -10.09 5.52
C LEU A 483 -32.51 -10.18 7.02
N THR A 484 -33.63 -10.81 7.42
CA THR A 484 -34.09 -10.96 8.79
C THR A 484 -35.14 -12.08 8.91
N PRO A 485 -35.23 -12.82 10.03
CA PRO A 485 -34.25 -12.86 11.13
C PRO A 485 -33.01 -13.69 10.76
N LEU A 486 -31.85 -13.31 11.25
CA LEU A 486 -30.59 -14.03 11.12
C LEU A 486 -30.16 -14.55 12.48
N LEU A 487 -29.92 -15.86 12.58
CA LEU A 487 -29.46 -16.52 13.80
C LEU A 487 -28.64 -17.77 13.43
N SER A 488 -27.44 -17.91 13.98
CA SER A 488 -26.65 -19.13 13.88
C SER A 488 -26.56 -19.86 15.21
N GLY A 489 -26.79 -19.16 16.32
CA GLY A 489 -26.75 -19.69 17.68
C GLY A 489 -25.36 -19.64 18.33
N ASP A 490 -24.37 -19.02 17.69
CA ASP A 490 -23.04 -18.74 18.22
C ASP A 490 -22.40 -17.60 17.43
N TYR A 491 -21.48 -16.84 18.04
CA TYR A 491 -20.82 -15.71 17.38
C TYR A 491 -19.58 -16.08 16.58
N LEU A 492 -18.94 -17.21 16.88
CA LEU A 492 -17.61 -17.54 16.34
C LEU A 492 -17.50 -18.97 15.78
N ASN A 493 -18.21 -19.93 16.39
CA ASN A 493 -17.96 -21.34 16.12
C ASN A 493 -19.08 -22.01 15.29
N LYS A 494 -20.20 -21.33 15.12
CA LYS A 494 -21.33 -21.85 14.35
C LYS A 494 -21.75 -20.88 13.26
N TRP A 495 -21.39 -21.23 12.05
CA TRP A 495 -21.70 -20.46 10.85
C TRP A 495 -22.99 -20.94 10.20
N ASN A 496 -23.81 -20.02 9.72
CA ASN A 496 -25.01 -20.28 8.94
C ASN A 496 -24.93 -19.56 7.59
N THR A 497 -25.85 -19.81 6.70
CA THR A 497 -25.93 -19.17 5.39
C THR A 497 -27.30 -18.58 5.12
N VAL A 498 -27.36 -17.47 4.43
CA VAL A 498 -28.60 -16.87 3.94
C VAL A 498 -28.44 -16.51 2.46
N GLY A 499 -29.48 -16.78 1.68
CA GLY A 499 -29.51 -16.53 0.24
C GLY A 499 -30.43 -15.37 -0.14
N VAL A 500 -30.05 -14.61 -1.15
CA VAL A 500 -30.85 -13.56 -1.76
C VAL A 500 -30.57 -13.47 -3.26
N GLU A 501 -31.59 -13.16 -4.06
CA GLU A 501 -31.41 -12.83 -5.49
C GLU A 501 -31.06 -11.35 -5.63
N ILE A 502 -29.99 -11.06 -6.38
CA ILE A 502 -29.57 -9.70 -6.72
C ILE A 502 -29.40 -9.55 -8.22
N THR A 503 -29.41 -8.31 -8.70
CA THR A 503 -29.15 -7.98 -10.11
C THR A 503 -27.85 -7.21 -10.23
N LEU A 504 -26.90 -7.73 -11.03
CA LEU A 504 -25.64 -7.04 -11.35
C LEU A 504 -25.72 -6.44 -12.76
N LYS A 505 -25.12 -5.26 -12.94
CA LYS A 505 -24.85 -4.71 -14.27
C LYS A 505 -23.63 -5.39 -14.90
N LYS A 506 -23.54 -5.37 -16.22
CA LYS A 506 -22.32 -5.78 -16.93
C LYS A 506 -21.14 -4.90 -16.50
N GLY A 507 -20.01 -5.51 -16.19
CA GLY A 507 -18.81 -4.82 -15.70
C GLY A 507 -18.72 -4.83 -14.18
N LEU A 508 -18.15 -3.78 -13.60
CA LEU A 508 -17.92 -3.65 -12.17
C LEU A 508 -19.20 -3.25 -11.42
N ASN A 509 -19.37 -3.88 -10.26
CA ASN A 509 -20.45 -3.63 -9.32
C ASN A 509 -19.88 -3.45 -7.91
N THR A 510 -20.65 -2.82 -7.04
CA THR A 510 -20.44 -2.81 -5.60
C THR A 510 -21.57 -3.58 -4.92
N ILE A 511 -21.25 -4.34 -3.87
CA ILE A 511 -22.24 -5.00 -3.01
C ILE A 511 -21.94 -4.57 -1.57
N GLN A 512 -22.92 -3.94 -0.94
CA GLN A 512 -22.80 -3.40 0.41
C GLN A 512 -23.72 -4.13 1.36
N LEU A 513 -23.20 -4.43 2.57
CA LEU A 513 -23.95 -4.94 3.71
C LEU A 513 -23.86 -3.93 4.85
N SER A 514 -25.02 -3.50 5.39
CA SER A 514 -25.10 -2.47 6.43
C SER A 514 -26.28 -2.67 7.37
N ASN A 515 -26.23 -2.08 8.57
CA ASN A 515 -27.37 -1.91 9.44
C ASN A 515 -27.15 -0.73 10.41
N PRO A 516 -27.63 0.47 10.06
CA PRO A 516 -27.43 1.65 10.90
C PRO A 516 -28.27 1.64 12.19
N ALA A 517 -29.23 0.72 12.32
CA ALA A 517 -30.17 0.67 13.44
C ALA A 517 -29.85 -0.41 14.49
N ALA A 518 -29.07 -1.44 14.12
CA ALA A 518 -28.76 -2.57 15.01
C ALA A 518 -27.41 -3.24 14.65
N PRO A 519 -26.80 -4.00 15.57
CA PRO A 519 -25.62 -4.81 15.26
C PRO A 519 -25.89 -5.81 14.15
N MET A 520 -24.90 -5.98 13.26
CA MET A 520 -24.93 -6.99 12.22
C MET A 520 -24.30 -8.32 12.69
N PRO A 521 -24.59 -9.45 12.02
CA PRO A 521 -23.80 -10.67 12.19
C PRO A 521 -22.32 -10.47 11.89
N ASN A 522 -21.46 -11.31 12.44
CA ASN A 522 -20.12 -11.52 11.94
C ASN A 522 -20.19 -12.12 10.54
N LEU A 523 -19.37 -11.65 9.60
CA LEU A 523 -19.40 -12.02 8.20
C LEU A 523 -18.12 -12.75 7.82
N ASP A 524 -18.25 -13.86 7.13
CA ASP A 524 -17.14 -14.70 6.69
C ASP A 524 -16.90 -14.56 5.18
N CYS A 525 -17.86 -14.94 4.37
CA CYS A 525 -17.73 -14.86 2.92
C CYS A 525 -19.07 -14.71 2.20
N MET A 526 -18.99 -14.32 0.93
CA MET A 526 -20.13 -14.25 0.01
C MET A 526 -19.86 -15.12 -1.21
N LYS A 527 -20.82 -15.97 -1.59
CA LYS A 527 -20.79 -16.73 -2.83
C LYS A 527 -21.78 -16.17 -3.84
N LEU A 528 -21.34 -15.91 -5.06
CA LEU A 528 -22.16 -15.47 -6.19
C LEU A 528 -22.25 -16.55 -7.26
N THR A 529 -23.47 -16.86 -7.70
CA THR A 529 -23.74 -17.76 -8.83
C THR A 529 -24.76 -17.12 -9.76
N ALA A 530 -24.48 -17.07 -11.07
CA ALA A 530 -25.46 -16.57 -12.03
C ALA A 530 -26.74 -17.41 -11.93
N ALA A 531 -27.90 -16.75 -11.85
CA ALA A 531 -29.18 -17.46 -11.93
C ALA A 531 -29.36 -17.99 -13.35
N LYS A 532 -29.90 -19.21 -13.46
CA LYS A 532 -30.17 -19.86 -14.77
C LYS A 532 -31.31 -19.16 -15.50
#